data_b19fa346f4a656a6bdb00b45e7777758
#
_entry.id   b19fa346f4a656a6bdb00b45e7777758
#
_cell.length_a   1.000
_cell.length_b   1.000
_cell.length_c   1.000
_cell.angle_alpha   90.00
_cell.angle_beta   90.00
_cell.angle_gamma   90.00
#
_symmetry.space_group_name_H-M   'P 1'
#
loop_
_entity.id
_entity.type
_entity.pdbx_description
1 polymer ?
#
loop_
_entity_poly.entity_id
_entity_poly.type
_entity_poly.pdbx_seq_one_letter_code
_entity_poly.pdbx_strand_id
1 'polypeptide(L)'
;MDTEAKDPDLGKTTTGRCRGARRDPGILRWVILSVGGCFLAQFLTSLLLMLTGAVELGQSKFVDLAREKYMGFLAWKSLMLLVKGYGVLCVVYVIVCFPLISLWVKKRAKRITRWAVIWRTVVLVMASVILMIMRLFWKQPYFSSEGWVVEPAMNFLNTLPEVLKFAVFGLFFDVLPWVIALVVVGFYALAYHRSTSRLGPRPRRIAYAATGVVIASVAVAFSLPREGFGGTVKDLKSGESRPMNVLIIASDSLRGDKLSCNGYFREVSPNIDALAAMSTNFTKCFTPIGSTLESMTSLMTAQYPHAHGFRQMFPDKELVDRVNTDSATLAWILRQKGYDTAVLGDWCAAIYNLTPMGFEEVKVSDYDNFKIWLSQAVYMQHFVIPLFFDNEVGYRLFPELESFAFFLEPEVVTDRVVKKLDRQVRSEKPFFWTVFYSCNHLNYHSPDPYYKMWGDSDYNGPHKYSVALNPDEFAQNTDIGKEFA
;
A
#
# COMPACT_ATOMS: atom_id res chain seq x y z
N MET A 1 -43.22 12.32 -96.26
CA MET A 1 -43.66 11.06 -95.69
C MET A 1 -42.42 10.54 -94.91
N ASP A 2 -42.22 11.11 -93.74
CA ASP A 2 -42.68 10.80 -92.40
C ASP A 2 -42.22 9.35 -92.04
N THR A 3 -41.31 9.31 -91.19
CA THR A 3 -41.36 8.50 -89.97
C THR A 3 -40.20 8.83 -89.07
N GLU A 4 -40.50 9.44 -87.96
CA GLU A 4 -39.68 9.59 -86.83
C GLU A 4 -39.29 8.23 -86.25
N ALA A 5 -38.02 8.10 -85.81
CA ALA A 5 -37.57 7.04 -84.95
C ALA A 5 -37.18 7.67 -83.63
N LYS A 6 -37.96 7.40 -82.63
CA LYS A 6 -37.69 7.71 -81.20
C LYS A 6 -36.52 6.90 -80.70
N ASP A 7 -35.62 7.61 -80.14
CA ASP A 7 -34.56 7.08 -79.26
C ASP A 7 -35.07 6.95 -77.84
N PRO A 8 -34.96 5.79 -77.16
CA PRO A 8 -35.15 5.68 -75.74
C PRO A 8 -33.92 5.04 -75.10
N ASP A 9 -33.10 5.80 -74.47
CA ASP A 9 -32.48 5.40 -73.23
C ASP A 9 -31.44 6.42 -72.73
N LEU A 10 -31.98 7.49 -72.14
CA LEU A 10 -31.13 8.35 -71.32
C LEU A 10 -31.17 7.85 -69.88
N GLY A 11 -30.06 7.19 -69.58
CA GLY A 11 -29.53 6.69 -68.38
C GLY A 11 -30.08 7.20 -67.08
N LYS A 12 -30.47 6.27 -66.27
CA LYS A 12 -30.54 6.43 -64.81
C LYS A 12 -29.10 6.42 -64.27
N THR A 13 -28.54 7.60 -64.10
CA THR A 13 -27.38 7.78 -63.21
C THR A 13 -27.82 7.50 -61.77
N THR A 14 -27.61 6.27 -61.35
CA THR A 14 -27.62 5.90 -59.94
C THR A 14 -26.51 6.66 -59.26
N THR A 15 -26.83 7.81 -58.71
CA THR A 15 -26.00 8.44 -57.68
C THR A 15 -25.91 7.49 -56.51
N GLY A 16 -24.85 6.66 -56.58
CA GLY A 16 -24.39 5.90 -55.39
C GLY A 16 -24.08 6.86 -54.29
N ARG A 17 -25.04 7.07 -53.38
CA ARG A 17 -24.78 7.67 -52.11
C ARG A 17 -23.70 6.82 -51.45
N CYS A 18 -22.47 7.28 -51.52
CA CYS A 18 -21.41 6.84 -50.60
C CYS A 18 -22.00 6.99 -49.19
N ARG A 19 -22.46 5.89 -48.62
CA ARG A 19 -22.74 5.81 -47.19
C ARG A 19 -21.45 6.19 -46.50
N GLY A 20 -21.32 7.46 -46.13
CA GLY A 20 -20.22 7.97 -45.35
C GLY A 20 -19.97 7.02 -44.20
N ALA A 21 -18.77 6.50 -44.15
CA ALA A 21 -18.31 5.71 -43.02
C ALA A 21 -18.67 6.48 -41.76
N ARG A 22 -19.69 6.01 -41.03
CA ARG A 22 -20.09 6.63 -39.75
C ARG A 22 -18.86 6.59 -38.87
N ARG A 23 -18.25 7.75 -38.66
CA ARG A 23 -17.15 7.92 -37.72
C ARG A 23 -17.59 7.30 -36.43
N ASP A 24 -16.82 6.33 -35.94
CA ASP A 24 -16.95 5.74 -34.60
C ASP A 24 -17.05 6.93 -33.62
N PRO A 25 -18.04 6.99 -32.72
CA PRO A 25 -18.32 8.19 -31.90
C PRO A 25 -17.22 8.48 -30.88
N GLY A 26 -15.98 8.23 -31.20
CA GLY A 26 -14.84 8.61 -30.36
C GLY A 26 -14.94 8.02 -28.94
N ILE A 27 -15.28 6.74 -28.82
CA ILE A 27 -15.43 6.06 -27.51
C ILE A 27 -14.27 6.42 -26.58
N LEU A 28 -13.04 6.37 -27.08
CA LEU A 28 -11.86 6.73 -26.32
C LEU A 28 -11.95 8.16 -25.75
N ARG A 29 -12.35 9.13 -26.58
CA ARG A 29 -12.51 10.52 -26.14
C ARG A 29 -13.49 10.65 -24.98
N TRP A 30 -14.63 9.97 -25.06
CA TRP A 30 -15.65 10.04 -24.02
C TRP A 30 -15.25 9.27 -22.76
N VAL A 31 -14.49 8.18 -22.89
CA VAL A 31 -13.89 7.48 -21.75
C VAL A 31 -12.87 8.39 -21.04
N ILE A 32 -11.97 9.03 -21.78
CA ILE A 32 -10.98 9.97 -21.21
C ILE A 32 -11.69 11.11 -20.45
N LEU A 33 -12.68 11.74 -21.08
CA LEU A 33 -13.42 12.84 -20.46
C LEU A 33 -14.20 12.40 -19.21
N SER A 34 -14.77 11.19 -19.23
CA SER A 34 -15.54 10.68 -18.09
C SER A 34 -14.63 10.27 -16.91
N VAL A 35 -13.54 9.58 -17.19
CA VAL A 35 -12.54 9.22 -16.16
C VAL A 35 -11.91 10.48 -15.56
N GLY A 36 -11.45 11.39 -16.42
CA GLY A 36 -10.88 12.67 -15.98
C GLY A 36 -11.87 13.49 -15.17
N GLY A 37 -13.14 13.53 -15.60
CA GLY A 37 -14.21 14.24 -14.87
C GLY A 37 -14.48 13.64 -13.50
N CYS A 38 -14.51 12.30 -13.35
CA CYS A 38 -14.69 11.64 -12.06
C CYS A 38 -13.56 11.98 -11.08
N PHE A 39 -12.30 11.83 -11.52
CA PHE A 39 -11.17 12.11 -10.64
C PHE A 39 -10.97 13.61 -10.39
N LEU A 40 -11.26 14.47 -11.35
CA LEU A 40 -11.28 15.91 -11.13
C LEU A 40 -12.35 16.33 -10.11
N ALA A 41 -13.54 15.76 -10.18
CA ALA A 41 -14.59 16.02 -9.20
C ALA A 41 -14.15 15.59 -7.78
N GLN A 42 -13.55 14.41 -7.63
CA GLN A 42 -13.00 13.95 -6.36
C GLN A 42 -11.89 14.85 -5.86
N PHE A 43 -10.97 15.25 -6.73
CA PHE A 43 -9.89 16.17 -6.39
C PHE A 43 -10.44 17.53 -5.90
N LEU A 44 -11.40 18.11 -6.62
CA LEU A 44 -12.02 19.38 -6.23
C LEU A 44 -12.82 19.27 -4.93
N THR A 45 -13.51 18.16 -4.71
CA THR A 45 -14.23 17.90 -3.45
C THR A 45 -13.25 17.83 -2.28
N SER A 46 -12.17 17.08 -2.42
CA SER A 46 -11.14 16.99 -1.39
C SER A 46 -10.46 18.34 -1.13
N LEU A 47 -10.18 19.10 -2.18
CA LEU A 47 -9.64 20.45 -2.06
C LEU A 47 -10.59 21.40 -1.32
N LEU A 48 -11.89 21.30 -1.61
CA LEU A 48 -12.92 22.09 -0.92
C LEU A 48 -13.00 21.73 0.57
N LEU A 49 -13.01 20.45 0.90
CA LEU A 49 -12.99 19.98 2.30
C LEU A 49 -11.74 20.47 3.05
N MET A 50 -10.59 20.48 2.39
CA MET A 50 -9.36 21.06 2.94
C MET A 50 -9.49 22.56 3.23
N LEU A 51 -10.04 23.32 2.28
CA LEU A 51 -10.17 24.76 2.41
C LEU A 51 -11.22 25.20 3.45
N THR A 52 -12.25 24.38 3.65
CA THR A 52 -13.31 24.64 4.64
C THR A 52 -12.94 24.24 6.06
N GLY A 53 -11.73 23.65 6.28
CA GLY A 53 -11.32 23.16 7.59
C GLY A 53 -12.12 21.97 8.09
N ALA A 54 -12.92 21.33 7.22
CA ALA A 54 -13.72 20.17 7.59
C ALA A 54 -12.88 18.92 7.94
N VAL A 55 -11.60 18.96 7.68
CA VAL A 55 -10.62 17.94 8.10
C VAL A 55 -9.66 18.58 9.09
N GLU A 56 -9.82 18.25 10.36
CA GLU A 56 -8.88 18.64 11.41
C GLU A 56 -7.58 17.83 11.23
N LEU A 57 -6.55 18.49 10.73
CA LEU A 57 -5.17 17.97 10.78
C LEU A 57 -4.71 18.08 12.22
N GLY A 58 -4.70 16.99 12.96
CA GLY A 58 -4.40 16.90 14.39
C GLY A 58 -3.75 18.11 15.09
N GLN A 59 -4.20 18.42 16.26
CA GLN A 59 -3.71 19.54 17.06
C GLN A 59 -2.34 19.22 17.69
N SER A 60 -1.26 19.29 16.92
CA SER A 60 0.08 19.24 17.51
C SER A 60 0.81 20.58 17.30
N LYS A 61 1.55 21.02 18.30
CA LYS A 61 2.41 22.22 18.21
C LYS A 61 3.34 22.20 17.00
N PHE A 62 3.69 21.00 16.52
CA PHE A 62 4.50 20.81 15.33
C PHE A 62 3.73 21.15 14.03
N VAL A 63 2.47 20.79 13.95
CA VAL A 63 1.59 21.13 12.83
C VAL A 63 1.41 22.63 12.71
N ASP A 64 1.21 23.31 13.86
CA ASP A 64 1.06 24.76 13.89
C ASP A 64 2.34 25.48 13.44
N LEU A 65 3.49 25.03 13.91
CA LEU A 65 4.79 25.58 13.52
C LEU A 65 5.10 25.32 12.03
N ALA A 66 4.78 24.14 11.54
CA ALA A 66 4.95 23.80 10.12
C ALA A 66 4.00 24.60 9.23
N ARG A 67 2.77 24.84 9.69
CA ARG A 67 1.80 25.71 9.03
C ARG A 67 2.31 27.14 8.92
N GLU A 68 2.80 27.70 10.02
CA GLU A 68 3.25 29.07 10.07
C GLU A 68 4.48 29.33 9.16
N LYS A 69 5.47 28.42 9.20
CA LYS A 69 6.76 28.65 8.51
C LYS A 69 6.82 28.11 7.07
N TYR A 70 6.08 27.03 6.76
CA TYR A 70 6.29 26.28 5.53
C TYR A 70 5.03 26.05 4.70
N MET A 71 3.91 26.70 5.01
CA MET A 71 2.62 26.47 4.35
C MET A 71 2.69 26.50 2.82
N GLY A 72 3.35 27.47 2.23
CA GLY A 72 3.44 27.59 0.76
C GLY A 72 4.20 26.44 0.12
N PHE A 73 5.29 26.00 0.74
CA PHE A 73 6.07 24.87 0.26
C PHE A 73 5.32 23.53 0.44
N LEU A 74 4.66 23.36 1.58
CA LEU A 74 3.86 22.19 1.89
C LEU A 74 2.68 22.05 0.93
N ALA A 75 1.95 23.14 0.71
CA ALA A 75 0.83 23.19 -0.24
C ALA A 75 1.28 22.82 -1.66
N TRP A 76 2.42 23.37 -2.11
CA TRP A 76 2.97 23.07 -3.42
C TRP A 76 3.37 21.60 -3.56
N LYS A 77 4.09 21.04 -2.58
CA LYS A 77 4.50 19.65 -2.59
C LYS A 77 3.30 18.70 -2.55
N SER A 78 2.31 18.98 -1.68
CA SER A 78 1.06 18.22 -1.62
C SER A 78 0.33 18.28 -2.96
N LEU A 79 0.20 19.45 -3.56
CA LEU A 79 -0.45 19.62 -4.86
C LEU A 79 0.25 18.78 -5.95
N MET A 80 1.59 18.80 -6.00
CA MET A 80 2.34 18.01 -6.98
C MET A 80 2.15 16.51 -6.79
N LEU A 81 2.14 16.04 -5.54
CA LEU A 81 1.88 14.65 -5.19
C LEU A 81 0.48 14.20 -5.63
N LEU A 82 -0.51 15.07 -5.38
CA LEU A 82 -1.91 14.84 -5.76
C LEU A 82 -2.10 14.80 -7.28
N VAL A 83 -1.53 15.77 -7.99
CA VAL A 83 -1.59 15.82 -9.47
C VAL A 83 -0.95 14.56 -10.05
N LYS A 84 0.20 14.13 -9.52
CA LYS A 84 0.85 12.88 -9.93
C LYS A 84 -0.05 11.67 -9.67
N GLY A 85 -0.64 11.55 -8.47
CA GLY A 85 -1.48 10.43 -8.08
C GLY A 85 -2.74 10.32 -8.93
N TYR A 86 -3.50 11.39 -9.03
CA TYR A 86 -4.70 11.42 -9.87
C TYR A 86 -4.37 11.27 -11.36
N GLY A 87 -3.24 11.80 -11.82
CA GLY A 87 -2.76 11.61 -13.19
C GLY A 87 -2.51 10.15 -13.51
N VAL A 88 -1.80 9.43 -12.64
CA VAL A 88 -1.56 7.99 -12.80
C VAL A 88 -2.88 7.21 -12.78
N LEU A 89 -3.78 7.52 -11.83
CA LEU A 89 -5.10 6.88 -11.78
C LEU A 89 -5.90 7.11 -13.06
N CYS A 90 -5.95 8.33 -13.57
CA CYS A 90 -6.62 8.63 -14.84
C CYS A 90 -6.07 7.75 -15.98
N VAL A 91 -4.75 7.64 -16.11
CA VAL A 91 -4.12 6.82 -17.16
C VAL A 91 -4.50 5.35 -17.00
N VAL A 92 -4.36 4.79 -15.80
CA VAL A 92 -4.70 3.38 -15.51
C VAL A 92 -6.18 3.11 -15.82
N TYR A 93 -7.07 3.97 -15.31
CA TYR A 93 -8.50 3.79 -15.56
C TYR A 93 -8.91 3.95 -17.02
N VAL A 94 -8.28 4.84 -17.78
CA VAL A 94 -8.51 4.93 -19.24
C VAL A 94 -8.09 3.65 -19.93
N ILE A 95 -6.91 3.11 -19.58
CA ILE A 95 -6.41 1.84 -20.17
C ILE A 95 -7.37 0.68 -19.87
N VAL A 96 -7.94 0.63 -18.66
CA VAL A 96 -8.87 -0.45 -18.25
C VAL A 96 -10.29 -0.22 -18.78
N CYS A 97 -10.83 0.99 -18.63
CA CYS A 97 -12.22 1.29 -19.01
C CYS A 97 -12.44 1.27 -20.52
N PHE A 98 -11.47 1.71 -21.32
CA PHE A 98 -11.67 1.79 -22.77
C PHE A 98 -12.02 0.43 -23.42
N PRO A 99 -11.28 -0.67 -23.19
CA PRO A 99 -11.67 -1.97 -23.72
C PRO A 99 -12.99 -2.49 -23.16
N LEU A 100 -13.21 -2.38 -21.84
CA LEU A 100 -14.42 -2.86 -21.19
C LEU A 100 -15.68 -2.15 -21.73
N ILE A 101 -15.62 -0.84 -21.81
CA ILE A 101 -16.73 -0.03 -22.35
C ILE A 101 -16.93 -0.29 -23.84
N SER A 102 -15.85 -0.43 -24.61
CA SER A 102 -15.93 -0.75 -26.05
C SER A 102 -16.63 -2.08 -26.29
N LEU A 103 -16.32 -3.10 -25.50
CA LEU A 103 -16.96 -4.42 -25.59
C LEU A 103 -18.42 -4.35 -25.13
N TRP A 104 -18.69 -3.67 -24.03
CA TRP A 104 -20.02 -3.56 -23.44
C TRP A 104 -20.98 -2.81 -24.37
N VAL A 105 -20.53 -1.69 -24.95
CA VAL A 105 -21.36 -0.87 -25.84
C VAL A 105 -21.60 -1.57 -27.17
N LYS A 106 -20.61 -2.26 -27.73
CA LYS A 106 -20.75 -2.99 -29.01
C LYS A 106 -21.76 -4.14 -28.94
N LYS A 107 -21.87 -4.81 -27.79
CA LYS A 107 -22.81 -5.94 -27.61
C LYS A 107 -24.28 -5.55 -27.54
N ARG A 108 -24.63 -4.33 -27.09
CA ARG A 108 -26.02 -3.96 -26.71
C ARG A 108 -26.65 -2.85 -27.52
N ALA A 109 -25.94 -2.10 -28.33
CA ALA A 109 -26.49 -0.90 -28.95
C ALA A 109 -26.60 -0.97 -30.48
N LYS A 110 -27.83 -0.84 -30.99
CA LYS A 110 -28.06 -0.48 -32.41
C LYS A 110 -27.46 0.89 -32.78
N ARG A 111 -27.34 1.80 -31.82
CA ARG A 111 -26.64 3.09 -31.93
C ARG A 111 -25.85 3.38 -30.65
N ILE A 112 -24.52 3.60 -30.81
CA ILE A 112 -23.65 4.05 -29.74
C ILE A 112 -23.87 5.55 -29.54
N THR A 113 -24.36 5.95 -28.38
CA THR A 113 -24.52 7.37 -28.01
C THR A 113 -23.42 7.78 -27.04
N ARG A 114 -23.01 9.06 -27.08
CA ARG A 114 -22.03 9.62 -26.13
C ARG A 114 -22.47 9.39 -24.67
N TRP A 115 -23.73 9.58 -24.37
CA TRP A 115 -24.27 9.40 -23.03
C TRP A 115 -24.17 7.95 -22.53
N ALA A 116 -24.35 6.99 -23.44
CA ALA A 116 -24.17 5.58 -23.09
C ALA A 116 -22.73 5.22 -22.72
N VAL A 117 -21.73 5.87 -23.33
CA VAL A 117 -20.31 5.71 -22.97
C VAL A 117 -20.02 6.41 -21.64
N ILE A 118 -20.43 7.68 -21.50
CA ILE A 118 -20.19 8.47 -20.30
C ILE A 118 -20.75 7.76 -19.08
N TRP A 119 -22.04 7.44 -19.08
CA TRP A 119 -22.73 6.86 -17.93
C TRP A 119 -22.08 5.53 -17.49
N ARG A 120 -21.79 4.64 -18.44
CA ARG A 120 -21.16 3.35 -18.12
C ARG A 120 -19.74 3.50 -17.56
N THR A 121 -18.99 4.47 -18.08
CA THR A 121 -17.66 4.77 -17.55
C THR A 121 -17.75 5.31 -16.13
N VAL A 122 -18.62 6.25 -15.88
CA VAL A 122 -18.85 6.83 -14.54
C VAL A 122 -19.27 5.73 -13.56
N VAL A 123 -20.24 4.90 -13.93
CA VAL A 123 -20.70 3.79 -13.07
C VAL A 123 -19.56 2.82 -12.77
N LEU A 124 -18.73 2.46 -13.77
CA LEU A 124 -17.62 1.54 -13.56
C LEU A 124 -16.55 2.13 -12.62
N VAL A 125 -16.19 3.41 -12.82
CA VAL A 125 -15.22 4.10 -11.96
C VAL A 125 -15.76 4.22 -10.53
N MET A 126 -16.98 4.71 -10.36
CA MET A 126 -17.56 4.91 -9.05
C MET A 126 -17.78 3.60 -8.30
N ALA A 127 -18.28 2.56 -8.98
CA ALA A 127 -18.45 1.25 -8.37
C ALA A 127 -17.12 0.66 -7.89
N SER A 128 -16.05 0.79 -8.68
CA SER A 128 -14.74 0.29 -8.27
C SER A 128 -14.18 1.04 -7.06
N VAL A 129 -14.33 2.37 -7.02
CA VAL A 129 -13.90 3.19 -5.87
C VAL A 129 -14.70 2.82 -4.61
N ILE A 130 -16.03 2.71 -4.72
CA ILE A 130 -16.89 2.33 -3.59
C ILE A 130 -16.50 0.94 -3.05
N LEU A 131 -16.28 -0.03 -3.93
CA LEU A 131 -15.85 -1.38 -3.51
C LEU A 131 -14.49 -1.35 -2.80
N MET A 132 -13.55 -0.56 -3.28
CA MET A 132 -12.25 -0.43 -2.61
C MET A 132 -12.37 0.25 -1.24
N ILE A 133 -13.23 1.27 -1.11
CA ILE A 133 -13.53 1.90 0.18
C ILE A 133 -14.17 0.90 1.14
N MET A 134 -15.15 0.13 0.68
CA MET A 134 -15.79 -0.89 1.51
C MET A 134 -14.80 -1.96 1.98
N ARG A 135 -13.89 -2.40 1.09
CA ARG A 135 -12.81 -3.30 1.47
C ARG A 135 -11.89 -2.69 2.51
N LEU A 136 -11.51 -1.42 2.34
CA LEU A 136 -10.65 -0.70 3.28
C LEU A 136 -11.30 -0.68 4.67
N PHE A 137 -12.56 -0.26 4.76
CA PHE A 137 -13.28 -0.23 6.03
C PHE A 137 -13.44 -1.63 6.65
N TRP A 138 -13.64 -2.65 5.84
CA TRP A 138 -13.72 -4.02 6.35
C TRP A 138 -12.39 -4.50 6.93
N LYS A 139 -11.28 -4.25 6.23
CA LYS A 139 -9.94 -4.70 6.66
C LYS A 139 -9.31 -3.80 7.72
N GLN A 140 -9.51 -2.50 7.59
CA GLN A 140 -8.87 -1.48 8.41
C GLN A 140 -9.92 -0.45 8.89
N PRO A 141 -10.84 -0.85 9.77
CA PRO A 141 -11.94 0.04 10.20
C PRO A 141 -11.44 1.28 10.95
N TYR A 142 -10.24 1.24 11.46
CA TYR A 142 -9.57 2.37 12.11
C TYR A 142 -9.07 3.46 11.15
N PHE A 143 -9.16 3.25 9.85
CA PHE A 143 -8.69 4.21 8.83
C PHE A 143 -9.39 5.57 8.94
N SER A 144 -10.62 5.61 9.39
CA SER A 144 -11.32 6.84 9.71
C SER A 144 -11.69 6.83 11.21
N SER A 145 -11.14 7.78 11.96
CA SER A 145 -11.58 8.06 13.34
C SER A 145 -12.98 8.67 13.40
N GLU A 146 -13.52 9.08 12.25
CA GLU A 146 -14.82 9.69 12.13
C GLU A 146 -15.92 8.63 12.14
N GLY A 147 -16.45 8.31 13.32
CA GLY A 147 -17.47 7.29 13.53
C GLY A 147 -18.68 7.42 12.61
N TRP A 148 -19.10 8.65 12.28
CA TRP A 148 -20.25 8.90 11.37
C TRP A 148 -20.05 8.37 9.95
N VAL A 149 -18.81 8.17 9.49
CA VAL A 149 -18.49 7.58 8.19
C VAL A 149 -18.32 6.07 8.29
N VAL A 150 -17.60 5.61 9.32
CA VAL A 150 -17.21 4.21 9.48
C VAL A 150 -18.38 3.36 9.98
N GLU A 151 -19.09 3.85 11.00
CA GLU A 151 -20.16 3.07 11.64
C GLU A 151 -21.27 2.62 10.69
N PRO A 152 -21.85 3.47 9.83
CA PRO A 152 -22.87 3.00 8.89
C PRO A 152 -22.36 1.94 7.93
N ALA A 153 -21.11 2.10 7.44
CA ALA A 153 -20.49 1.13 6.55
C ALA A 153 -20.18 -0.20 7.26
N MET A 154 -19.64 -0.12 8.49
CA MET A 154 -19.34 -1.31 9.30
C MET A 154 -20.61 -2.01 9.77
N ASN A 155 -21.62 -1.28 10.19
CA ASN A 155 -22.91 -1.85 10.55
C ASN A 155 -23.54 -2.60 9.38
N PHE A 156 -23.53 -2.02 8.18
CA PHE A 156 -23.95 -2.72 6.98
C PHE A 156 -23.11 -3.98 6.70
N LEU A 157 -21.78 -3.86 6.74
CA LEU A 157 -20.88 -4.98 6.49
C LEU A 157 -21.05 -6.08 7.55
N ASN A 158 -21.30 -5.74 8.81
CA ASN A 158 -21.52 -6.71 9.88
C ASN A 158 -22.86 -7.46 9.75
N THR A 159 -23.85 -6.91 9.05
CA THR A 159 -25.09 -7.63 8.74
C THR A 159 -24.88 -8.75 7.69
N LEU A 160 -23.78 -8.69 6.93
CA LEU A 160 -23.51 -9.69 5.90
C LEU A 160 -22.86 -10.94 6.52
N PRO A 161 -23.29 -12.17 6.13
CA PRO A 161 -22.61 -13.38 6.54
C PRO A 161 -21.12 -13.36 6.15
N GLU A 162 -20.24 -13.86 7.01
CA GLU A 162 -18.79 -13.90 6.76
C GLU A 162 -18.44 -14.60 5.44
N VAL A 163 -19.14 -15.69 5.13
CA VAL A 163 -18.98 -16.40 3.85
C VAL A 163 -19.28 -15.49 2.66
N LEU A 164 -20.29 -14.63 2.78
CA LEU A 164 -20.63 -13.69 1.70
C LEU A 164 -19.61 -12.58 1.59
N LYS A 165 -19.11 -12.04 2.72
CA LYS A 165 -18.02 -11.07 2.73
C LYS A 165 -16.79 -11.64 2.06
N PHE A 166 -16.37 -12.83 2.45
CA PHE A 166 -15.23 -13.51 1.86
C PHE A 166 -15.43 -13.79 0.37
N ALA A 167 -16.59 -14.29 -0.02
CA ALA A 167 -16.89 -14.57 -1.42
C ALA A 167 -16.91 -13.28 -2.28
N VAL A 168 -17.55 -12.22 -1.79
CA VAL A 168 -17.63 -10.93 -2.53
C VAL A 168 -16.28 -10.27 -2.59
N PHE A 169 -15.62 -10.08 -1.46
CA PHE A 169 -14.33 -9.37 -1.43
C PHE A 169 -13.19 -10.22 -1.99
N GLY A 170 -13.11 -11.53 -1.70
CA GLY A 170 -12.13 -12.41 -2.30
C GLY A 170 -12.32 -12.51 -3.81
N LEU A 171 -13.55 -12.77 -4.29
CA LEU A 171 -13.81 -12.84 -5.73
C LEU A 171 -13.49 -11.51 -6.43
N PHE A 172 -13.87 -10.38 -5.85
CA PHE A 172 -13.65 -9.06 -6.44
C PHE A 172 -12.18 -8.63 -6.41
N PHE A 173 -11.44 -8.93 -5.35
CA PHE A 173 -10.08 -8.42 -5.19
C PHE A 173 -8.99 -9.42 -5.55
N ASP A 174 -9.26 -10.72 -5.47
CA ASP A 174 -8.27 -11.74 -5.77
C ASP A 174 -8.45 -12.34 -7.19
N VAL A 175 -9.69 -12.48 -7.67
CA VAL A 175 -9.98 -13.12 -8.96
C VAL A 175 -10.29 -12.10 -10.06
N LEU A 176 -11.19 -11.17 -9.81
CA LEU A 176 -11.68 -10.23 -10.82
C LEU A 176 -10.58 -9.35 -11.45
N PRO A 177 -9.56 -8.86 -10.73
CA PRO A 177 -8.47 -8.11 -11.34
C PRO A 177 -7.74 -8.90 -12.42
N TRP A 178 -7.52 -10.20 -12.21
CA TRP A 178 -6.89 -11.07 -13.21
C TRP A 178 -7.78 -11.28 -14.44
N VAL A 179 -9.08 -11.46 -14.22
CA VAL A 179 -10.06 -11.57 -15.34
C VAL A 179 -10.08 -10.25 -16.13
N ILE A 180 -10.11 -9.11 -15.46
CA ILE A 180 -10.05 -7.79 -16.11
C ILE A 180 -8.73 -7.65 -16.88
N ALA A 181 -7.60 -7.99 -16.26
CA ALA A 181 -6.30 -7.93 -16.91
C ALA A 181 -6.26 -8.79 -18.19
N LEU A 182 -6.76 -10.02 -18.14
CA LEU A 182 -6.85 -10.90 -19.32
C LEU A 182 -7.74 -10.30 -20.42
N VAL A 183 -8.88 -9.72 -20.05
CA VAL A 183 -9.79 -9.06 -21.04
C VAL A 183 -9.12 -7.84 -21.65
N VAL A 184 -8.44 -7.03 -20.87
CA VAL A 184 -7.73 -5.81 -21.30
C VAL A 184 -6.58 -6.20 -22.24
N VAL A 185 -5.73 -7.14 -21.82
CA VAL A 185 -4.61 -7.63 -22.61
C VAL A 185 -5.10 -8.26 -23.93
N GLY A 186 -6.13 -9.11 -23.86
CA GLY A 186 -6.74 -9.73 -25.05
C GLY A 186 -7.30 -8.70 -26.03
N PHE A 187 -7.95 -7.65 -25.51
CA PHE A 187 -8.47 -6.57 -26.36
C PHE A 187 -7.34 -5.83 -27.09
N TYR A 188 -6.30 -5.44 -26.36
CA TYR A 188 -5.17 -4.73 -26.98
C TYR A 188 -4.37 -5.62 -27.91
N ALA A 189 -4.21 -6.91 -27.59
CA ALA A 189 -3.57 -7.88 -28.46
C ALA A 189 -4.34 -8.05 -29.79
N LEU A 190 -5.67 -8.15 -29.73
CA LEU A 190 -6.53 -8.20 -30.93
C LEU A 190 -6.47 -6.90 -31.74
N ALA A 191 -6.48 -5.75 -31.08
CA ALA A 191 -6.35 -4.45 -31.74
C ALA A 191 -5.00 -4.31 -32.43
N TYR A 192 -3.94 -4.72 -31.74
CA TYR A 192 -2.58 -4.79 -32.29
C TYR A 192 -2.48 -5.74 -33.48
N HIS A 193 -3.00 -6.96 -33.36
CA HIS A 193 -3.02 -7.93 -34.46
C HIS A 193 -3.74 -7.37 -35.68
N ARG A 194 -4.91 -6.75 -35.52
CA ARG A 194 -5.66 -6.11 -36.61
C ARG A 194 -4.90 -4.96 -37.26
N SER A 195 -4.18 -4.17 -36.45
CA SER A 195 -3.35 -3.07 -36.95
C SER A 195 -2.15 -3.60 -37.74
N THR A 196 -1.43 -4.59 -37.21
CA THR A 196 -0.23 -5.15 -37.79
C THR A 196 -0.53 -6.06 -39.01
N SER A 197 -1.73 -6.65 -39.11
CA SER A 197 -2.13 -7.44 -40.26
C SER A 197 -2.20 -6.62 -41.57
N ARG A 198 -2.29 -5.28 -41.46
CA ARG A 198 -2.24 -4.35 -42.60
C ARG A 198 -0.80 -4.04 -43.04
N LEU A 199 0.21 -4.43 -42.28
CA LEU A 199 1.62 -4.24 -42.60
C LEU A 199 2.13 -5.36 -43.48
N GLY A 200 3.16 -5.07 -44.27
CA GLY A 200 3.88 -6.10 -45.03
C GLY A 200 4.49 -7.17 -44.10
N PRO A 201 4.90 -8.34 -44.71
CA PRO A 201 5.30 -9.49 -43.87
C PRO A 201 6.52 -9.24 -42.97
N ARG A 202 7.51 -8.46 -43.45
CA ARG A 202 8.71 -8.14 -42.64
C ARG A 202 8.43 -7.27 -41.42
N PRO A 203 7.84 -6.05 -41.55
CA PRO A 203 7.54 -5.22 -40.37
C PRO A 203 6.55 -5.88 -39.42
N ARG A 204 5.64 -6.73 -39.93
CA ARG A 204 4.73 -7.50 -39.08
C ARG A 204 5.45 -8.50 -38.17
N ARG A 205 6.45 -9.24 -38.70
CA ARG A 205 7.27 -10.17 -37.93
C ARG A 205 8.08 -9.43 -36.82
N ILE A 206 8.67 -8.28 -37.18
CA ILE A 206 9.41 -7.46 -36.21
C ILE A 206 8.50 -6.97 -35.09
N ALA A 207 7.31 -6.49 -35.42
CA ALA A 207 6.33 -6.02 -34.43
C ALA A 207 5.91 -7.14 -33.49
N TYR A 208 5.62 -8.34 -33.98
CA TYR A 208 5.28 -9.48 -33.14
C TYR A 208 6.46 -9.96 -32.29
N ALA A 209 7.66 -9.97 -32.80
CA ALA A 209 8.86 -10.32 -32.04
C ALA A 209 9.09 -9.33 -30.91
N ALA A 210 9.01 -8.02 -31.17
CA ALA A 210 9.16 -6.98 -30.16
C ALA A 210 8.09 -7.10 -29.04
N THR A 211 6.82 -7.34 -29.44
CA THR A 211 5.74 -7.54 -28.46
C THR A 211 5.93 -8.83 -27.67
N GLY A 212 6.38 -9.90 -28.30
CA GLY A 212 6.71 -11.16 -27.65
C GLY A 212 7.82 -10.98 -26.59
N VAL A 213 8.86 -10.20 -26.91
CA VAL A 213 9.93 -9.88 -25.96
C VAL A 213 9.37 -9.08 -24.77
N VAL A 214 8.53 -8.07 -25.00
CA VAL A 214 7.91 -7.29 -23.91
C VAL A 214 7.03 -8.18 -23.03
N ILE A 215 6.17 -9.01 -23.63
CA ILE A 215 5.31 -9.94 -22.89
C ILE A 215 6.15 -10.95 -22.10
N ALA A 216 7.19 -11.51 -22.73
CA ALA A 216 8.10 -12.44 -22.06
C ALA A 216 8.84 -11.77 -20.89
N SER A 217 9.31 -10.53 -21.06
CA SER A 217 9.98 -9.76 -20.01
C SER A 217 9.03 -9.47 -18.82
N VAL A 218 7.78 -9.10 -19.13
CA VAL A 218 6.74 -8.90 -18.11
C VAL A 218 6.38 -10.24 -17.46
N ALA A 219 6.17 -11.30 -18.24
CA ALA A 219 5.89 -12.63 -17.71
C ALA A 219 7.05 -13.15 -16.84
N VAL A 220 8.30 -12.96 -17.25
CA VAL A 220 9.47 -13.30 -16.40
C VAL A 220 9.50 -12.47 -15.12
N ALA A 221 9.20 -11.17 -15.18
CA ALA A 221 9.14 -10.32 -13.99
C ALA A 221 8.03 -10.74 -13.01
N PHE A 222 6.92 -11.29 -13.51
CA PHE A 222 5.81 -11.81 -12.68
C PHE A 222 5.91 -13.31 -12.38
N SER A 223 6.62 -14.08 -13.22
CA SER A 223 6.79 -15.54 -13.09
C SER A 223 8.11 -15.92 -12.44
N LEU A 224 8.96 -14.95 -12.06
CA LEU A 224 10.02 -15.28 -11.13
C LEU A 224 9.34 -15.91 -9.92
N PRO A 225 9.58 -17.22 -9.71
CA PRO A 225 8.83 -17.94 -8.71
C PRO A 225 8.96 -17.16 -7.39
N ARG A 226 7.84 -16.90 -6.76
CA ARG A 226 7.80 -16.87 -5.31
C ARG A 226 8.14 -18.31 -4.93
N GLU A 227 9.44 -18.63 -4.98
CA GLU A 227 9.91 -19.93 -4.50
C GLU A 227 9.50 -19.96 -3.04
N GLY A 228 8.40 -20.65 -2.81
CA GLY A 228 7.99 -21.00 -1.48
C GLY A 228 9.16 -21.70 -0.77
N PHE A 229 9.16 -21.69 0.52
CA PHE A 229 10.04 -22.38 1.45
C PHE A 229 10.34 -23.83 0.99
N GLY A 230 11.18 -24.01 0.01
CA GLY A 230 11.57 -25.27 -0.58
C GLY A 230 13.05 -25.28 -0.95
N GLY A 231 13.83 -24.41 -0.32
CA GLY A 231 15.27 -24.53 -0.36
C GLY A 231 15.65 -25.82 0.36
N THR A 232 16.14 -26.82 -0.38
CA THR A 232 16.79 -27.98 0.20
C THR A 232 17.91 -27.46 1.11
N VAL A 233 17.72 -27.66 2.41
CA VAL A 233 18.79 -27.47 3.39
C VAL A 233 19.95 -28.33 2.90
N LYS A 234 21.03 -27.68 2.48
CA LYS A 234 22.23 -28.39 2.09
C LYS A 234 22.79 -28.97 3.37
N ASP A 235 22.66 -30.27 3.53
CA ASP A 235 23.19 -30.95 4.71
C ASP A 235 24.68 -30.58 4.86
N LEU A 236 25.00 -29.96 5.97
CA LEU A 236 26.40 -29.66 6.33
C LEU A 236 27.15 -30.99 6.44
N LYS A 237 28.25 -31.12 5.73
CA LYS A 237 29.15 -32.23 5.95
C LYS A 237 29.61 -32.20 7.42
N SER A 238 29.51 -33.32 8.07
CA SER A 238 29.95 -33.50 9.47
C SER A 238 31.34 -32.92 9.64
N GLY A 239 31.48 -31.84 10.43
CA GLY A 239 32.74 -31.13 10.69
C GLY A 239 32.89 -29.71 10.14
N GLU A 240 31.99 -29.23 9.28
CA GLU A 240 31.99 -27.82 8.85
C GLU A 240 31.19 -26.94 9.84
N SER A 241 31.93 -26.14 10.62
CA SER A 241 31.33 -25.11 11.46
C SER A 241 31.09 -23.85 10.63
N ARG A 242 29.85 -23.58 10.25
CA ARG A 242 29.49 -22.28 9.67
C ARG A 242 29.03 -21.31 10.77
N PRO A 243 29.38 -20.02 10.64
CA PRO A 243 28.81 -19.00 11.54
C PRO A 243 27.31 -19.04 11.51
N MET A 244 26.64 -18.96 12.67
CA MET A 244 25.21 -18.98 12.78
C MET A 244 24.60 -17.69 12.25
N ASN A 245 23.45 -17.80 11.57
CA ASN A 245 22.60 -16.65 11.27
C ASN A 245 21.97 -16.13 12.55
N VAL A 246 21.85 -14.81 12.66
CA VAL A 246 21.21 -14.14 13.78
C VAL A 246 20.06 -13.28 13.26
N LEU A 247 18.87 -13.52 13.77
CA LEU A 247 17.67 -12.75 13.45
C LEU A 247 17.06 -12.21 14.75
N ILE A 248 16.99 -10.89 14.87
CA ILE A 248 16.23 -10.21 15.92
C ILE A 248 14.88 -9.84 15.34
N ILE A 249 13.80 -10.31 15.95
CA ILE A 249 12.42 -9.88 15.65
C ILE A 249 11.94 -9.06 16.84
N ALA A 250 11.72 -7.79 16.62
CA ALA A 250 11.29 -6.86 17.64
C ALA A 250 9.88 -6.31 17.29
N SER A 251 9.06 -6.13 18.31
CA SER A 251 7.79 -5.43 18.21
C SER A 251 7.79 -4.29 19.22
N ASP A 252 7.59 -3.08 18.75
CA ASP A 252 7.52 -1.90 19.61
C ASP A 252 6.35 -2.02 20.60
N SER A 253 6.54 -1.56 21.79
CA SER A 253 5.52 -1.51 22.85
C SER A 253 4.84 -2.85 23.20
N LEU A 254 5.38 -3.98 22.72
CA LEU A 254 4.87 -5.31 23.10
C LEU A 254 5.22 -5.62 24.56
N ARG A 255 4.21 -5.66 25.39
CA ARG A 255 4.36 -5.93 26.83
C ARG A 255 4.57 -7.43 27.06
N GLY A 256 5.65 -7.77 27.77
CA GLY A 256 5.96 -9.16 28.11
C GLY A 256 4.91 -9.82 29.01
N ASP A 257 4.24 -9.06 29.88
CA ASP A 257 3.16 -9.54 30.74
C ASP A 257 1.83 -9.79 30.01
N LYS A 258 1.74 -9.44 28.72
CA LYS A 258 0.60 -9.69 27.85
C LYS A 258 0.82 -10.89 26.91
N LEU A 259 1.92 -11.60 27.03
CA LEU A 259 2.17 -12.82 26.29
C LEU A 259 1.62 -14.03 27.05
N SER A 260 0.95 -14.94 26.36
CA SER A 260 0.35 -16.15 26.96
C SER A 260 1.43 -17.07 27.56
N CYS A 261 2.60 -17.17 26.92
CA CYS A 261 3.74 -17.95 27.46
C CYS A 261 4.34 -17.36 28.77
N ASN A 262 3.98 -16.14 29.12
CA ASN A 262 4.36 -15.50 30.37
C ASN A 262 3.22 -15.48 31.43
N GLY A 263 2.12 -16.18 31.16
CA GLY A 263 1.02 -16.34 32.10
C GLY A 263 -0.13 -15.35 31.91
N TYR A 264 -0.21 -14.66 30.78
CA TYR A 264 -1.39 -13.87 30.46
C TYR A 264 -2.61 -14.79 30.28
N PHE A 265 -3.75 -14.38 30.81
CA PHE A 265 -4.94 -15.23 30.89
C PHE A 265 -5.65 -15.48 29.54
N ARG A 266 -5.36 -14.70 28.50
CA ARG A 266 -5.88 -14.88 27.14
C ARG A 266 -4.82 -15.47 26.25
N GLU A 267 -5.23 -16.35 25.31
CA GLU A 267 -4.34 -16.93 24.30
C GLU A 267 -4.18 -15.96 23.12
N VAL A 268 -3.36 -14.91 23.31
CA VAL A 268 -3.19 -13.81 22.34
C VAL A 268 -1.93 -13.94 21.49
N SER A 269 -1.04 -14.87 21.82
CA SER A 269 0.28 -14.99 21.21
C SER A 269 0.64 -16.43 20.77
N PRO A 270 -0.23 -17.17 20.07
CA PRO A 270 -0.04 -18.61 19.84
C PRO A 270 1.26 -18.95 19.09
N ASN A 271 1.69 -18.13 18.15
CA ASN A 271 2.94 -18.36 17.41
C ASN A 271 4.18 -18.05 18.27
N ILE A 272 4.12 -17.02 19.12
CA ILE A 272 5.19 -16.70 20.07
C ILE A 272 5.26 -17.79 21.14
N ASP A 273 4.13 -18.26 21.61
CA ASP A 273 4.03 -19.35 22.62
C ASP A 273 4.62 -20.65 22.08
N ALA A 274 4.34 -21.00 20.83
CA ALA A 274 4.91 -22.16 20.16
C ALA A 274 6.44 -22.04 20.03
N LEU A 275 6.96 -20.84 19.71
CA LEU A 275 8.38 -20.57 19.68
C LEU A 275 9.00 -20.67 21.09
N ALA A 276 8.36 -20.09 22.08
CA ALA A 276 8.82 -20.12 23.47
C ALA A 276 8.91 -21.56 24.01
N ALA A 277 7.97 -22.44 23.64
CA ALA A 277 7.96 -23.85 24.07
C ALA A 277 9.18 -24.65 23.56
N MET A 278 9.84 -24.21 22.47
CA MET A 278 10.98 -24.89 21.89
C MET A 278 12.30 -24.08 22.01
N SER A 279 12.30 -23.02 22.80
CA SER A 279 13.43 -22.11 22.96
C SER A 279 13.63 -21.68 24.42
N THR A 280 14.64 -20.85 24.68
CA THR A 280 14.85 -20.25 25.98
C THR A 280 14.00 -19.00 26.15
N ASN A 281 13.05 -19.01 27.06
CA ASN A 281 12.22 -17.86 27.41
C ASN A 281 12.85 -17.07 28.57
N PHE A 282 13.26 -15.82 28.32
CA PHE A 282 13.80 -14.90 29.31
C PHE A 282 12.67 -14.10 29.97
N THR A 283 12.06 -14.60 31.04
CA THR A 283 10.91 -14.00 31.71
C THR A 283 11.24 -12.70 32.45
N LYS A 284 12.52 -12.39 32.69
CA LYS A 284 12.99 -11.18 33.37
C LYS A 284 13.94 -10.37 32.49
N CYS A 285 13.51 -10.06 31.29
CA CYS A 285 14.24 -9.17 30.38
C CYS A 285 13.64 -7.76 30.48
N PHE A 286 14.46 -6.79 30.89
CA PHE A 286 14.05 -5.42 31.13
C PHE A 286 14.72 -4.47 30.14
N THR A 287 13.94 -3.57 29.56
CA THR A 287 14.51 -2.45 28.81
C THR A 287 15.02 -1.37 29.78
N PRO A 288 16.15 -0.73 29.51
CA PRO A 288 16.68 0.32 30.38
C PRO A 288 15.84 1.61 30.32
N ILE A 289 15.05 1.80 29.26
CA ILE A 289 14.20 2.97 29.05
C ILE A 289 13.05 2.63 28.09
N GLY A 290 11.90 3.23 28.31
CA GLY A 290 10.69 3.06 27.47
C GLY A 290 10.66 4.01 26.27
N SER A 291 11.72 4.05 25.48
CA SER A 291 11.83 4.86 24.27
C SER A 291 12.64 4.11 23.22
N THR A 292 12.20 4.14 21.97
CA THR A 292 12.71 3.26 20.90
C THR A 292 14.18 3.53 20.59
N LEU A 293 14.55 4.80 20.36
CA LEU A 293 15.92 5.16 19.97
C LEU A 293 16.93 4.74 21.05
N GLU A 294 16.66 5.11 22.30
CA GLU A 294 17.55 4.88 23.40
C GLU A 294 17.66 3.40 23.77
N SER A 295 16.53 2.67 23.74
CA SER A 295 16.51 1.24 24.06
C SER A 295 17.21 0.40 22.98
N MET A 296 16.99 0.70 21.70
CA MET A 296 17.65 0.01 20.60
C MET A 296 19.13 0.35 20.52
N THR A 297 19.51 1.58 20.83
CA THR A 297 20.93 1.93 20.95
C THR A 297 21.59 1.17 22.11
N SER A 298 20.89 1.06 23.25
CA SER A 298 21.38 0.25 24.39
C SER A 298 21.56 -1.22 24.00
N LEU A 299 20.61 -1.78 23.24
CA LEU A 299 20.71 -3.16 22.73
C LEU A 299 21.90 -3.36 21.80
N MET A 300 22.13 -2.43 20.88
CA MET A 300 23.17 -2.53 19.87
C MET A 300 24.57 -2.23 20.42
N THR A 301 24.68 -1.38 21.45
CA THR A 301 25.98 -0.98 22.03
C THR A 301 26.31 -1.72 23.32
N ALA A 302 25.35 -2.45 23.93
CA ALA A 302 25.43 -3.01 25.27
C ALA A 302 25.73 -1.95 26.35
N GLN A 303 25.32 -0.69 26.13
CA GLN A 303 25.53 0.42 27.04
C GLN A 303 24.20 0.99 27.52
N TYR A 304 24.17 1.52 28.73
CA TYR A 304 23.01 2.26 29.22
C TYR A 304 22.89 3.65 28.58
N PRO A 305 21.71 4.28 28.57
CA PRO A 305 21.48 5.61 27.99
C PRO A 305 22.43 6.71 28.47
N HIS A 306 22.85 6.65 29.74
CA HIS A 306 23.82 7.62 30.27
C HIS A 306 25.23 7.44 29.71
N ALA A 307 25.59 6.24 29.24
CA ALA A 307 26.90 5.96 28.67
C ALA A 307 26.95 6.25 27.16
N HIS A 308 25.98 5.79 26.36
CA HIS A 308 25.94 6.12 24.93
C HIS A 308 25.42 7.54 24.65
N GLY A 309 24.75 8.18 25.61
CA GLY A 309 24.36 9.58 25.57
C GLY A 309 22.98 9.89 25.02
N PHE A 310 22.30 8.98 24.31
CA PHE A 310 20.91 9.19 23.91
C PHE A 310 19.98 9.14 25.12
N ARG A 311 19.32 10.25 25.41
CA ARG A 311 18.40 10.44 26.55
C ARG A 311 17.04 10.99 26.11
N GLN A 312 16.83 11.17 24.83
CA GLN A 312 15.61 11.68 24.22
C GLN A 312 15.51 11.21 22.77
N MET A 313 14.31 11.09 22.27
CA MET A 313 14.00 10.58 20.92
C MET A 313 14.55 11.46 19.79
N PHE A 314 14.75 12.74 20.02
CA PHE A 314 15.26 13.69 19.02
C PHE A 314 16.59 14.29 19.50
N PRO A 315 17.69 13.52 19.45
CA PRO A 315 19.01 13.99 19.84
C PRO A 315 19.53 15.03 18.84
N ASP A 316 20.48 15.84 19.28
CA ASP A 316 21.19 16.73 18.37
C ASP A 316 22.11 15.97 17.41
N LYS A 317 22.47 16.61 16.31
CA LYS A 317 23.27 16.00 15.25
C LYS A 317 24.66 15.57 15.73
N GLU A 318 25.28 16.35 16.61
CA GLU A 318 26.63 16.06 17.11
C GLU A 318 26.65 14.73 17.89
N LEU A 319 25.61 14.49 18.70
CA LEU A 319 25.44 13.23 19.44
C LEU A 319 25.17 12.05 18.50
N VAL A 320 24.35 12.26 17.48
CA VAL A 320 24.08 11.23 16.44
C VAL A 320 25.36 10.87 15.70
N ASP A 321 26.11 11.86 15.25
CA ASP A 321 27.39 11.66 14.55
C ASP A 321 28.39 10.90 15.43
N ARG A 322 28.47 11.25 16.71
CA ARG A 322 29.34 10.57 17.67
C ARG A 322 28.96 9.09 17.85
N VAL A 323 27.69 8.76 18.04
CA VAL A 323 27.25 7.36 18.19
C VAL A 323 27.51 6.56 16.92
N ASN A 324 27.32 7.17 15.76
CA ASN A 324 27.58 6.50 14.47
C ASN A 324 29.07 6.25 14.18
N THR A 325 29.97 7.08 14.71
CA THR A 325 31.42 6.98 14.45
C THR A 325 32.17 6.25 15.54
N ASP A 326 31.84 6.49 16.80
CA ASP A 326 32.65 6.09 17.94
C ASP A 326 32.16 4.83 18.64
N SER A 327 30.94 4.37 18.33
CA SER A 327 30.36 3.22 19.02
C SER A 327 30.58 1.92 18.27
N ALA A 328 31.24 0.97 18.90
CA ALA A 328 31.31 -0.40 18.42
C ALA A 328 29.96 -1.10 18.66
N THR A 329 29.07 -1.00 17.73
CA THR A 329 27.75 -1.65 17.80
C THR A 329 27.84 -3.13 17.40
N LEU A 330 26.90 -3.94 17.86
CA LEU A 330 26.80 -5.35 17.50
C LEU A 330 26.76 -5.54 15.98
N ALA A 331 25.97 -4.73 15.27
CA ALA A 331 25.89 -4.78 13.81
C ALA A 331 27.23 -4.45 13.15
N TRP A 332 27.93 -3.42 13.61
CA TRP A 332 29.26 -3.07 13.11
C TRP A 332 30.26 -4.20 13.35
N ILE A 333 30.29 -4.79 14.54
CA ILE A 333 31.19 -5.90 14.89
C ILE A 333 30.96 -7.12 13.99
N LEU A 334 29.69 -7.50 13.80
CA LEU A 334 29.33 -8.66 12.97
C LEU A 334 29.61 -8.38 11.48
N ARG A 335 29.38 -7.18 11.01
CA ARG A 335 29.77 -6.75 9.67
C ARG A 335 31.28 -6.93 9.43
N GLN A 336 32.15 -6.51 10.38
CA GLN A 336 33.60 -6.72 10.28
C GLN A 336 33.98 -8.22 10.24
N LYS A 337 33.11 -9.09 10.74
CA LYS A 337 33.26 -10.56 10.68
C LYS A 337 32.64 -11.18 9.42
N GLY A 338 32.21 -10.37 8.45
CA GLY A 338 31.70 -10.82 7.14
C GLY A 338 30.22 -11.16 7.12
N TYR A 339 29.46 -10.79 8.15
CA TYR A 339 27.99 -10.93 8.12
C TYR A 339 27.34 -9.93 7.16
N ASP A 340 26.27 -10.36 6.48
CA ASP A 340 25.31 -9.47 5.85
C ASP A 340 24.42 -8.85 6.96
N THR A 341 24.44 -7.53 7.09
CA THR A 341 23.75 -6.85 8.18
C THR A 341 22.64 -5.95 7.66
N ALA A 342 21.43 -6.14 8.15
CA ALA A 342 20.28 -5.39 7.68
C ALA A 342 19.27 -5.07 8.78
N VAL A 343 18.57 -3.95 8.62
CA VAL A 343 17.35 -3.62 9.34
C VAL A 343 16.19 -3.53 8.35
N LEU A 344 15.10 -4.23 8.65
CA LEU A 344 13.84 -4.14 7.93
C LEU A 344 12.73 -3.80 8.92
N GLY A 345 11.91 -2.82 8.62
CA GLY A 345 10.87 -2.41 9.55
C GLY A 345 9.99 -1.32 8.98
N ASP A 346 9.09 -0.88 9.81
CA ASP A 346 8.20 0.23 9.55
C ASP A 346 8.65 1.52 10.29
N TRP A 347 7.72 2.35 10.70
CA TRP A 347 8.06 3.70 11.17
C TRP A 347 8.82 3.77 12.51
N CYS A 348 8.56 2.90 13.49
CA CYS A 348 9.36 2.92 14.72
C CYS A 348 10.83 2.57 14.44
N ALA A 349 11.06 1.73 13.44
CA ALA A 349 12.39 1.41 12.95
C ALA A 349 13.07 2.58 12.19
N ALA A 350 12.36 3.66 11.90
CA ALA A 350 12.92 4.83 11.23
C ALA A 350 14.10 5.48 11.98
N ILE A 351 14.24 5.20 13.27
CA ILE A 351 15.43 5.58 14.07
C ILE A 351 16.74 5.11 13.41
N TYR A 352 16.71 4.00 12.66
CA TYR A 352 17.88 3.50 11.95
C TYR A 352 18.26 4.32 10.71
N ASN A 353 17.35 5.16 10.19
CA ASN A 353 17.71 6.18 9.21
C ASN A 353 18.48 7.34 9.86
N LEU A 354 18.17 7.66 11.13
CA LEU A 354 18.88 8.67 11.89
C LEU A 354 20.26 8.15 12.33
N THR A 355 20.29 6.93 12.86
CA THR A 355 21.52 6.29 13.32
C THR A 355 21.57 4.83 12.84
N PRO A 356 22.27 4.55 11.71
CA PRO A 356 22.37 3.22 11.12
C PRO A 356 23.05 2.19 12.00
N MET A 357 23.71 2.59 13.07
CA MET A 357 24.34 1.70 14.07
C MET A 357 25.20 0.57 13.46
N GLY A 358 25.82 0.82 12.30
CA GLY A 358 26.70 -0.13 11.62
C GLY A 358 26.04 -1.14 10.69
N PHE A 359 24.72 -1.13 10.54
CA PHE A 359 24.04 -1.92 9.53
C PHE A 359 24.38 -1.45 8.11
N GLU A 360 24.55 -2.39 7.17
CA GLU A 360 24.83 -2.10 5.75
C GLU A 360 23.56 -1.73 4.97
N GLU A 361 22.46 -2.41 5.25
CA GLU A 361 21.16 -2.15 4.63
C GLU A 361 20.19 -1.69 5.70
N VAL A 362 19.59 -0.51 5.49
CA VAL A 362 18.51 0.02 6.31
C VAL A 362 17.31 0.20 5.41
N LYS A 363 16.29 -0.65 5.56
CA LYS A 363 15.07 -0.62 4.80
C LYS A 363 13.88 -0.44 5.75
N VAL A 364 13.68 0.80 6.13
CA VAL A 364 12.66 1.24 7.09
C VAL A 364 11.96 2.48 6.54
N SER A 365 10.85 2.86 7.17
CA SER A 365 10.18 4.12 6.85
C SER A 365 11.08 5.32 7.09
N ASP A 366 10.79 6.43 6.45
CA ASP A 366 11.60 7.66 6.60
C ASP A 366 11.41 8.26 8.00
N TYR A 367 12.48 8.80 8.57
CA TYR A 367 12.46 9.51 9.85
C TYR A 367 12.12 11.02 9.71
N ASP A 368 11.93 11.48 8.49
CA ASP A 368 11.65 12.90 8.20
C ASP A 368 10.22 13.25 8.65
N ASN A 369 10.11 13.97 9.76
CA ASN A 369 8.83 14.45 10.30
C ASN A 369 8.04 15.26 9.27
N PHE A 370 8.73 15.97 8.38
CA PHE A 370 8.08 16.72 7.31
C PHE A 370 7.41 15.80 6.30
N LYS A 371 8.07 14.72 5.87
CA LYS A 371 7.50 13.72 4.96
C LYS A 371 6.35 12.97 5.63
N ILE A 372 6.47 12.64 6.93
CA ILE A 372 5.39 12.03 7.70
C ILE A 372 4.17 12.93 7.71
N TRP A 373 4.35 14.22 8.02
CA TRP A 373 3.25 15.19 8.01
C TRP A 373 2.64 15.36 6.62
N LEU A 374 3.46 15.45 5.57
CA LEU A 374 2.99 15.53 4.18
C LEU A 374 2.15 14.30 3.80
N SER A 375 2.60 13.12 4.19
CA SER A 375 1.88 11.87 3.94
C SER A 375 0.54 11.85 4.69
N GLN A 376 0.52 12.30 5.95
CA GLN A 376 -0.72 12.45 6.72
C GLN A 376 -1.70 13.41 6.06
N ALA A 377 -1.23 14.57 5.61
CA ALA A 377 -2.07 15.53 4.89
C ALA A 377 -2.69 14.93 3.62
N VAL A 378 -1.91 14.16 2.85
CA VAL A 378 -2.42 13.47 1.66
C VAL A 378 -3.42 12.37 2.04
N TYR A 379 -3.14 11.59 3.08
CA TYR A 379 -4.00 10.51 3.53
C TYR A 379 -5.34 11.02 4.04
N MET A 380 -5.32 12.02 4.91
CA MET A 380 -6.55 12.55 5.53
C MET A 380 -7.43 13.32 4.54
N GLN A 381 -6.83 13.97 3.55
CA GLN A 381 -7.56 14.83 2.61
C GLN A 381 -7.90 14.13 1.29
N HIS A 382 -7.08 13.18 0.88
CA HIS A 382 -7.20 12.53 -0.43
C HIS A 382 -7.09 11.01 -0.30
N PHE A 383 -7.89 10.42 0.58
CA PHE A 383 -7.86 8.98 0.87
C PHE A 383 -7.94 8.08 -0.38
N VAL A 384 -8.43 8.60 -1.50
CA VAL A 384 -8.43 7.87 -2.79
C VAL A 384 -7.01 7.52 -3.25
N ILE A 385 -6.02 8.37 -2.96
CA ILE A 385 -4.63 8.08 -3.35
C ILE A 385 -4.06 6.90 -2.57
N PRO A 386 -4.06 6.90 -1.21
CA PRO A 386 -3.61 5.74 -0.47
C PRO A 386 -4.43 4.48 -0.77
N LEU A 387 -5.73 4.61 -1.01
CA LEU A 387 -6.58 3.49 -1.39
C LEU A 387 -6.02 2.66 -2.57
N PHE A 388 -5.34 3.31 -3.52
CA PHE A 388 -4.75 2.66 -4.69
C PHE A 388 -3.24 2.45 -4.59
N PHE A 389 -2.54 3.26 -3.80
CA PHE A 389 -1.08 3.30 -3.76
C PHE A 389 -0.47 2.84 -2.43
N ASP A 390 -1.28 2.41 -1.47
CA ASP A 390 -0.79 1.80 -0.24
C ASP A 390 -0.37 0.34 -0.50
N ASN A 391 0.73 0.19 -1.20
CA ASN A 391 1.33 -1.07 -1.59
C ASN A 391 2.76 -0.87 -2.13
N GLU A 392 3.53 -1.94 -2.28
CA GLU A 392 4.92 -1.92 -2.74
C GLU A 392 5.14 -1.17 -4.07
N VAL A 393 4.19 -1.22 -5.00
CA VAL A 393 4.29 -0.46 -6.27
C VAL A 393 4.05 1.02 -6.02
N GLY A 394 3.05 1.32 -5.20
CA GLY A 394 2.72 2.68 -4.81
C GLY A 394 3.86 3.35 -4.05
N TYR A 395 4.52 2.68 -3.12
CA TYR A 395 5.67 3.22 -2.37
C TYR A 395 6.86 3.56 -3.27
N ARG A 396 7.07 2.80 -4.36
CA ARG A 396 8.10 3.17 -5.36
C ARG A 396 7.73 4.42 -6.15
N LEU A 397 6.44 4.65 -6.38
CA LEU A 397 5.94 5.83 -7.08
C LEU A 397 5.81 7.03 -6.14
N PHE A 398 5.45 6.79 -4.90
CA PHE A 398 5.18 7.78 -3.86
C PHE A 398 5.85 7.35 -2.55
N PRO A 399 7.18 7.52 -2.42
CA PRO A 399 7.90 7.13 -1.20
C PRO A 399 7.36 7.82 0.06
N GLU A 400 6.74 8.97 -0.10
CA GLU A 400 6.13 9.73 0.99
C GLU A 400 4.96 8.98 1.65
N LEU A 401 4.28 8.11 0.92
CA LEU A 401 3.20 7.27 1.50
C LEU A 401 3.74 6.20 2.43
N GLU A 402 4.94 5.68 2.16
CA GLU A 402 5.59 4.70 3.03
C GLU A 402 6.00 5.32 4.39
N SER A 403 6.26 6.63 4.41
CA SER A 403 6.59 7.35 5.65
C SER A 403 5.39 7.54 6.57
N PHE A 404 4.17 7.26 6.09
CA PHE A 404 2.96 7.32 6.88
C PHE A 404 2.76 6.01 7.65
N ALA A 405 3.40 5.95 8.76
CA ALA A 405 3.63 4.82 9.61
C ALA A 405 2.41 4.08 10.16
N PHE A 406 1.28 4.74 10.26
CA PHE A 406 0.11 4.16 10.92
C PHE A 406 -0.63 3.11 10.08
N PHE A 407 -0.28 2.97 8.80
CA PHE A 407 -1.00 2.12 7.87
C PHE A 407 -0.13 1.11 7.13
N LEU A 408 1.18 1.05 7.42
CA LEU A 408 2.01 -0.01 6.87
C LEU A 408 1.64 -1.33 7.53
N GLU A 409 0.95 -2.18 6.79
CA GLU A 409 0.56 -3.50 7.29
C GLU A 409 1.81 -4.32 7.66
N PRO A 410 1.84 -5.02 8.80
CA PRO A 410 2.96 -5.89 9.19
C PRO A 410 3.34 -6.91 8.11
N GLU A 411 2.37 -7.33 7.30
CA GLU A 411 2.55 -8.22 6.16
C GLU A 411 3.52 -7.65 5.12
N VAL A 412 3.52 -6.33 4.91
CA VAL A 412 4.46 -5.66 3.98
C VAL A 412 5.90 -5.81 4.46
N VAL A 413 6.13 -5.60 5.76
CA VAL A 413 7.45 -5.82 6.38
C VAL A 413 7.85 -7.29 6.27
N THR A 414 6.94 -8.19 6.62
CA THR A 414 7.14 -9.64 6.55
C THR A 414 7.48 -10.09 5.13
N ASP A 415 6.75 -9.63 4.12
CA ASP A 415 7.02 -9.90 2.70
C ASP A 415 8.42 -9.44 2.27
N ARG A 416 8.89 -8.30 2.78
CA ARG A 416 10.25 -7.80 2.53
C ARG A 416 11.30 -8.72 3.14
N VAL A 417 11.06 -9.19 4.36
CA VAL A 417 11.94 -10.14 5.06
C VAL A 417 11.99 -11.46 4.31
N VAL A 418 10.86 -12.05 3.95
CA VAL A 418 10.79 -13.30 3.20
C VAL A 418 11.53 -13.19 1.86
N LYS A 419 11.29 -12.13 1.10
CA LYS A 419 12.00 -11.88 -0.17
C LYS A 419 13.52 -11.71 0.01
N LYS A 420 13.95 -11.17 1.15
CA LYS A 420 15.39 -11.06 1.46
C LYS A 420 15.96 -12.42 1.89
N LEU A 421 15.21 -13.21 2.68
CA LEU A 421 15.57 -14.58 3.03
C LEU A 421 15.75 -15.47 1.80
N ASP A 422 14.82 -15.43 0.84
CA ASP A 422 14.91 -16.20 -0.41
C ASP A 422 16.17 -15.90 -1.22
N ARG A 423 16.65 -14.65 -1.16
CA ARG A 423 17.92 -14.26 -1.77
C ARG A 423 19.12 -14.73 -0.95
N GLN A 424 18.99 -14.70 0.39
CA GLN A 424 20.05 -15.05 1.32
C GLN A 424 20.34 -16.56 1.33
N VAL A 425 19.36 -17.42 1.11
CA VAL A 425 19.55 -18.88 0.97
C VAL A 425 20.57 -19.21 -0.12
N ARG A 426 20.73 -18.35 -1.12
CA ARG A 426 21.72 -18.50 -2.20
C ARG A 426 23.08 -17.91 -1.86
N SER A 427 23.21 -17.22 -0.74
CA SER A 427 24.44 -16.62 -0.24
C SER A 427 25.11 -17.54 0.77
N GLU A 428 26.42 -17.66 0.70
CA GLU A 428 27.19 -18.37 1.72
C GLU A 428 27.54 -17.51 2.95
N LYS A 429 27.22 -16.21 2.90
CA LYS A 429 27.46 -15.28 4.01
C LYS A 429 26.44 -15.52 5.14
N PRO A 430 26.90 -15.56 6.39
CA PRO A 430 26.00 -15.49 7.53
C PRO A 430 25.33 -14.12 7.56
N PHE A 431 24.15 -14.03 8.16
CA PHE A 431 23.47 -12.75 8.30
C PHE A 431 23.19 -12.40 9.78
N PHE A 432 23.15 -11.10 10.03
CA PHE A 432 22.62 -10.48 11.23
C PHE A 432 21.56 -9.45 10.83
N TRP A 433 20.29 -9.79 11.02
CA TRP A 433 19.21 -8.91 10.67
C TRP A 433 18.35 -8.56 11.87
N THR A 434 17.84 -7.33 11.87
CA THR A 434 16.83 -6.85 12.79
C THR A 434 15.56 -6.57 12.01
N VAL A 435 14.46 -7.20 12.41
CA VAL A 435 13.10 -6.94 11.89
C VAL A 435 12.33 -6.25 12.97
N PHE A 436 11.73 -5.10 12.64
CA PHE A 436 11.08 -4.26 13.64
C PHE A 436 9.66 -3.91 13.22
N TYR A 437 8.69 -4.25 14.04
CA TYR A 437 7.27 -4.00 13.83
C TYR A 437 6.75 -2.95 14.82
N SER A 438 5.93 -2.01 14.33
CA SER A 438 5.32 -0.95 15.13
C SER A 438 3.85 -1.20 15.49
N CYS A 439 3.29 -2.34 15.10
CA CYS A 439 1.84 -2.61 15.20
C CYS A 439 1.28 -2.53 16.64
N ASN A 440 2.11 -2.64 17.66
CA ASN A 440 1.72 -2.50 19.06
C ASN A 440 2.01 -1.11 19.65
N HIS A 441 2.49 -0.16 18.86
CA HIS A 441 2.69 1.22 19.30
C HIS A 441 1.35 1.99 19.31
N LEU A 442 1.24 3.00 20.13
CA LEU A 442 0.16 4.00 20.04
C LEU A 442 0.17 4.67 18.66
N ASN A 443 -0.91 4.82 17.96
CA ASN A 443 -2.30 4.54 18.34
C ASN A 443 -2.60 3.04 18.17
N TYR A 444 -3.21 2.43 19.18
CA TYR A 444 -3.55 1.01 19.10
C TYR A 444 -4.67 0.80 18.08
N HIS A 445 -4.39 0.02 17.07
CA HIS A 445 -5.36 -0.41 16.08
C HIS A 445 -4.94 -1.78 15.53
N SER A 446 -5.90 -2.54 15.10
CA SER A 446 -5.64 -3.86 14.54
C SER A 446 -6.51 -4.07 13.30
N PRO A 447 -5.99 -4.71 12.24
CA PRO A 447 -6.79 -5.06 11.08
C PRO A 447 -7.76 -6.21 11.39
N ASP A 448 -8.69 -6.49 10.46
CA ASP A 448 -9.52 -7.69 10.52
C ASP A 448 -8.64 -8.96 10.42
N PRO A 449 -8.90 -10.01 11.21
CA PRO A 449 -9.97 -10.19 12.22
C PRO A 449 -9.58 -9.76 13.64
N TYR A 450 -8.35 -9.29 13.86
CA TYR A 450 -7.76 -9.14 15.20
C TYR A 450 -8.49 -8.14 16.10
N TYR A 451 -9.02 -7.03 15.55
CA TYR A 451 -9.72 -6.01 16.36
C TYR A 451 -10.98 -6.53 17.04
N LYS A 452 -11.59 -7.60 16.51
CA LYS A 452 -12.84 -8.17 17.04
C LYS A 452 -12.64 -9.46 17.85
N MET A 453 -11.42 -10.01 17.89
CA MET A 453 -11.18 -11.30 18.56
C MET A 453 -11.41 -11.26 20.07
N TRP A 454 -11.11 -10.13 20.70
CA TRP A 454 -11.13 -9.99 22.16
C TRP A 454 -11.96 -8.80 22.65
N GLY A 455 -12.49 -8.02 21.73
CA GLY A 455 -13.37 -6.90 22.04
C GLY A 455 -14.81 -7.35 22.30
N ASP A 456 -15.54 -6.57 23.07
CA ASP A 456 -16.98 -6.75 23.22
C ASP A 456 -17.66 -6.42 21.88
N SER A 457 -18.43 -7.38 21.36
CA SER A 457 -19.17 -7.20 20.09
C SER A 457 -20.21 -6.08 20.19
N ASP A 458 -20.76 -5.84 21.39
CA ASP A 458 -21.82 -4.88 21.63
C ASP A 458 -21.30 -3.48 21.96
N TYR A 459 -19.99 -3.35 22.19
CA TYR A 459 -19.35 -2.05 22.37
C TYR A 459 -19.35 -1.27 21.06
N ASN A 460 -19.98 -0.09 21.06
CA ASN A 460 -20.06 0.83 19.92
C ASN A 460 -19.48 2.22 20.25
N GLY A 461 -18.60 2.31 21.24
CA GLY A 461 -17.94 3.53 21.64
C GLY A 461 -16.83 3.99 20.66
N PRO A 462 -16.26 5.19 20.89
CA PRO A 462 -15.29 5.83 20.00
C PRO A 462 -13.98 5.05 19.88
N HIS A 463 -13.69 4.14 20.81
CA HIS A 463 -12.44 3.37 20.85
C HIS A 463 -12.56 1.96 20.23
N LYS A 464 -13.67 1.65 19.58
CA LYS A 464 -13.92 0.31 19.02
C LYS A 464 -12.85 -0.15 18.04
N TYR A 465 -12.36 0.76 17.22
CA TYR A 465 -11.45 0.42 16.12
C TYR A 465 -10.04 0.99 16.28
N SER A 466 -9.90 2.03 17.07
CA SER A 466 -8.60 2.68 17.31
C SER A 466 -8.60 3.35 18.66
N VAL A 467 -7.51 3.19 19.40
CA VAL A 467 -7.31 3.85 20.67
C VAL A 467 -6.10 4.77 20.56
N ALA A 468 -6.38 6.05 20.42
CA ALA A 468 -5.40 7.12 20.52
C ALA A 468 -5.69 7.92 21.79
N LEU A 469 -5.17 7.45 22.93
CA LEU A 469 -5.38 8.14 24.19
C LEU A 469 -4.36 9.26 24.35
N ASN A 470 -4.85 10.49 24.40
CA ASN A 470 -4.07 11.60 24.90
C ASN A 470 -3.88 11.41 26.42
N PRO A 471 -2.65 11.48 26.97
CA PRO A 471 -2.42 11.40 28.42
C PRO A 471 -3.29 12.35 29.24
N ASP A 472 -3.59 13.53 28.72
CA ASP A 472 -4.44 14.52 29.39
C ASP A 472 -5.92 14.10 29.42
N GLU A 473 -6.41 13.42 28.37
CA GLU A 473 -7.76 12.84 28.35
C GLU A 473 -7.88 11.68 29.37
N PHE A 474 -6.81 10.89 29.49
CA PHE A 474 -6.75 9.79 30.46
C PHE A 474 -6.78 10.31 31.90
N ALA A 475 -6.10 11.44 32.17
CA ALA A 475 -6.06 12.06 33.47
C ALA A 475 -7.38 12.77 33.88
N GLN A 476 -8.16 13.23 32.89
CA GLN A 476 -9.39 13.99 33.10
C GLN A 476 -10.65 13.14 33.08
N ASN A 477 -10.62 11.96 32.50
CA ASN A 477 -11.80 11.13 32.30
C ASN A 477 -11.71 9.79 33.03
N THR A 478 -12.22 9.77 34.27
CA THR A 478 -12.29 8.57 35.11
C THR A 478 -13.23 7.48 34.55
N ASP A 479 -14.08 7.81 33.58
CA ASP A 479 -15.01 6.86 32.96
C ASP A 479 -14.35 6.04 31.85
N ILE A 480 -13.26 6.52 31.23
CA ILE A 480 -12.46 5.73 30.27
C ILE A 480 -11.98 4.42 30.90
N GLY A 481 -11.59 4.43 32.18
CA GLY A 481 -11.20 3.22 32.90
C GLY A 481 -12.32 2.18 33.01
N LYS A 482 -13.60 2.61 33.04
CA LYS A 482 -14.75 1.71 33.04
C LYS A 482 -15.14 1.19 31.67
N GLU A 483 -14.85 1.93 30.62
CA GLU A 483 -15.05 1.48 29.24
C GLU A 483 -14.07 0.39 28.83
N PHE A 484 -12.89 0.31 29.48
CA PHE A 484 -11.85 -0.69 29.19
C PHE A 484 -11.75 -1.83 30.20
N ALA A 485 -12.54 -1.82 31.26
CA ALA A 485 -12.60 -2.89 32.27
C ALA A 485 -13.57 -4.00 31.86
#